data_ae4ab6b876a57f59de68a4d181c05d52
#
_entry.id   ae4ab6b876a57f59de68a4d181c05d52
#
_cell.length_a   1.000
_cell.length_b   1.000
_cell.length_c   1.000
_cell.angle_alpha   90.00
_cell.angle_beta   90.00
_cell.angle_gamma   90.00
#
_symmetry.space_group_name_H-M   'P 1'
#
loop_
_entity.id
_entity.type
_entity.pdbx_description
1 polymer ?
#
loop_
_entity_poly.entity_id
_entity_poly.type
_entity_poly.pdbx_seq_one_letter_code
_entity_poly.pdbx_strand_id
1 'polypeptide(L)'
;MRDATERAALVALVRTGSQPWNMYADAVEQRGSALAVLNDEVAGRRPQASLFADDADEILSRAKADMRRWSERGMTLLTVVDEGYPENLRAVYDRPPFIFVAGGLQPADSRSIAVVGARLASPQGVARARAIAEHLVREGYVVASGLAAGVDTAAHTAALASGGRTIAVIGTGLDRAYPPENAELQRRIAAQCAVISQFWPDSPPSRRSFPMRNAVMSGVSLATVVVEASQTSGSRMQARLALAHGRPVFLLESLLDQDWARECAARPGAHVVRRPSDITTVVERLTSSGALVA
;
A
#
# COMPACT_ATOMS: atom_id res chain seq x y z
N MET A 1 -5.32 -20.04 12.47
CA MET A 1 -3.99 -19.40 12.69
C MET A 1 -2.96 -20.22 11.93
N ARG A 2 -2.58 -19.79 10.72
CA ARG A 2 -1.49 -20.49 10.02
C ARG A 2 -0.20 -20.32 10.82
N ASP A 3 0.58 -21.38 10.86
CA ASP A 3 1.72 -21.58 11.75
C ASP A 3 2.73 -20.41 11.65
N ALA A 4 3.26 -19.96 12.79
CA ALA A 4 4.35 -19.00 12.84
C ALA A 4 5.57 -19.43 11.99
N THR A 5 5.69 -20.73 11.71
CA THR A 5 6.71 -21.30 10.83
C THR A 5 6.49 -20.92 9.37
N GLU A 6 5.25 -20.92 8.87
CA GLU A 6 4.94 -20.50 7.49
C GLU A 6 5.26 -19.01 7.27
N ARG A 7 4.91 -18.15 8.23
CA ARG A 7 5.29 -16.72 8.18
C ARG A 7 6.81 -16.54 8.21
N ALA A 8 7.51 -17.28 9.08
CA ALA A 8 8.96 -17.22 9.16
C ALA A 8 9.62 -17.72 7.87
N ALA A 9 9.08 -18.76 7.26
CA ALA A 9 9.56 -19.27 5.98
C ALA A 9 9.42 -18.23 4.86
N LEU A 10 8.31 -17.48 4.82
CA LEU A 10 8.13 -16.42 3.84
C LEU A 10 9.08 -15.24 4.07
N VAL A 11 9.31 -14.85 5.33
CA VAL A 11 10.32 -13.84 5.70
C VAL A 11 11.72 -14.31 5.26
N ALA A 12 12.04 -15.57 5.50
CA ALA A 12 13.30 -16.18 5.12
C ALA A 12 13.50 -16.18 3.59
N LEU A 13 12.48 -16.58 2.83
CA LEU A 13 12.47 -16.57 1.36
C LEU A 13 12.80 -15.18 0.80
N VAL A 14 12.12 -14.14 1.31
CA VAL A 14 12.33 -12.78 0.81
C VAL A 14 13.70 -12.21 1.19
N ARG A 15 14.29 -12.67 2.30
CA ARG A 15 15.64 -12.26 2.71
C ARG A 15 16.75 -12.94 1.94
N THR A 16 16.62 -14.20 1.70
CA THR A 16 17.68 -15.04 1.11
C THR A 16 17.48 -15.32 -0.36
N GLY A 17 16.26 -15.16 -0.85
CA GLY A 17 15.90 -15.45 -2.22
C GLY A 17 16.41 -14.45 -3.25
N SER A 18 16.49 -14.89 -4.50
CA SER A 18 16.96 -14.12 -5.64
C SER A 18 15.81 -13.62 -6.54
N GLN A 19 14.59 -14.08 -6.28
CA GLN A 19 13.42 -13.75 -7.09
C GLN A 19 12.81 -12.39 -6.68
N PRO A 20 12.09 -11.73 -7.59
CA PRO A 20 11.22 -10.61 -7.24
C PRO A 20 10.19 -11.01 -6.18
N TRP A 21 9.85 -10.09 -5.29
CA TRP A 21 8.98 -10.37 -4.13
C TRP A 21 7.59 -10.91 -4.52
N ASN A 22 6.97 -10.37 -5.57
CA ASN A 22 5.69 -10.88 -6.06
C ASN A 22 5.76 -12.34 -6.54
N MET A 23 6.90 -12.79 -7.06
CA MET A 23 7.08 -14.19 -7.46
C MET A 23 7.02 -15.13 -6.25
N TYR A 24 7.53 -14.70 -5.08
CA TYR A 24 7.38 -15.49 -3.86
C TYR A 24 5.93 -15.51 -3.36
N ALA A 25 5.18 -14.41 -3.52
CA ALA A 25 3.76 -14.40 -3.21
C ALA A 25 3.01 -15.45 -4.05
N ASP A 26 3.23 -15.44 -5.37
CA ASP A 26 2.60 -16.39 -6.30
C ASP A 26 3.02 -17.84 -6.02
N ALA A 27 4.31 -18.09 -5.82
CA ALA A 27 4.83 -19.46 -5.55
C ALA A 27 4.25 -20.04 -4.25
N VAL A 28 4.13 -19.21 -3.20
CA VAL A 28 3.58 -19.64 -1.92
C VAL A 28 2.08 -19.88 -1.99
N GLU A 29 1.33 -19.06 -2.71
CA GLU A 29 -0.10 -19.28 -2.92
C GLU A 29 -0.37 -20.53 -3.76
N GLN A 30 0.40 -20.75 -4.83
CA GLN A 30 0.29 -21.95 -5.68
C GLN A 30 0.66 -23.24 -4.92
N ARG A 31 1.72 -23.20 -4.12
CA ARG A 31 2.20 -24.35 -3.35
C ARG A 31 1.41 -24.61 -2.08
N GLY A 32 0.74 -23.58 -1.57
CA GLY A 32 0.00 -23.61 -0.30
C GLY A 32 0.88 -23.58 0.95
N SER A 33 2.23 -23.52 0.82
CA SER A 33 3.18 -23.53 1.92
C SER A 33 4.46 -22.76 1.56
N ALA A 34 4.79 -21.75 2.37
CA ALA A 34 6.04 -21.01 2.26
C ALA A 34 7.25 -21.86 2.67
N LEU A 35 7.06 -22.76 3.64
CA LEU A 35 8.10 -23.71 4.07
C LEU A 35 8.50 -24.65 2.95
N ALA A 36 7.53 -25.16 2.17
CA ALA A 36 7.81 -26.02 1.03
C ALA A 36 8.63 -25.25 -0.04
N VAL A 37 8.23 -24.01 -0.37
CA VAL A 37 8.96 -23.16 -1.32
C VAL A 37 10.38 -22.86 -0.81
N LEU A 38 10.55 -22.59 0.49
CA LEU A 38 11.87 -22.34 1.08
C LEU A 38 12.78 -23.57 0.95
N ASN A 39 12.26 -24.74 1.25
CA ASN A 39 13.01 -26.01 1.14
C ASN A 39 13.42 -26.29 -0.30
N ASP A 40 12.54 -26.06 -1.28
CA ASP A 40 12.85 -26.21 -2.71
C ASP A 40 13.96 -25.22 -3.14
N GLU A 41 13.89 -23.97 -2.69
CA GLU A 41 14.90 -22.92 -2.99
C GLU A 41 16.27 -23.26 -2.38
N VAL A 42 16.32 -23.73 -1.13
CA VAL A 42 17.55 -24.16 -0.45
C VAL A 42 18.14 -25.39 -1.09
N ALA A 43 17.31 -26.39 -1.45
CA ALA A 43 17.74 -27.60 -2.13
C ALA A 43 18.33 -27.29 -3.52
N GLY A 44 17.74 -26.35 -4.27
CA GLY A 44 18.23 -25.92 -5.60
C GLY A 44 19.61 -25.25 -5.58
N ARG A 45 20.04 -24.72 -4.43
CA ARG A 45 21.37 -24.07 -4.27
C ARG A 45 22.50 -25.04 -3.93
N ARG A 46 22.19 -26.27 -3.54
CA ARG A 46 23.17 -27.26 -3.01
C ARG A 46 24.27 -27.76 -3.97
N PRO A 47 24.24 -27.69 -5.32
CA PRO A 47 25.37 -28.16 -6.13
C PRO A 47 26.64 -27.31 -6.01
N GLN A 48 26.57 -26.10 -5.47
CA GLN A 48 27.73 -25.20 -5.29
C GLN A 48 27.89 -24.69 -3.84
N ALA A 49 27.24 -25.33 -2.86
CA ALA A 49 27.25 -24.88 -1.49
C ALA A 49 28.64 -24.99 -0.90
N SER A 50 29.23 -23.85 -0.57
CA SER A 50 30.33 -23.71 0.36
C SER A 50 29.98 -24.35 1.70
N LEU A 51 30.98 -24.80 2.46
CA LEU A 51 30.89 -25.30 3.85
C LEU A 51 30.20 -24.32 4.84
N PHE A 52 29.71 -23.17 4.38
CA PHE A 52 29.08 -22.08 5.13
C PHE A 52 27.66 -21.77 4.63
N ALA A 53 27.00 -22.67 3.89
CA ALA A 53 25.59 -22.48 3.53
C ALA A 53 24.75 -22.60 4.81
N ASP A 54 24.09 -21.51 5.19
CA ASP A 54 23.12 -21.51 6.29
C ASP A 54 22.11 -22.66 6.08
N ASP A 55 21.90 -23.48 7.07
CA ASP A 55 20.88 -24.52 7.06
C ASP A 55 19.48 -23.88 7.11
N ALA A 56 18.50 -24.51 6.48
CA ALA A 56 17.12 -24.03 6.48
C ALA A 56 16.60 -23.74 7.90
N ASP A 57 17.00 -24.55 8.86
CA ASP A 57 16.63 -24.39 10.27
C ASP A 57 17.24 -23.12 10.90
N GLU A 58 18.49 -22.77 10.54
CA GLU A 58 19.12 -21.54 11.00
C GLU A 58 18.46 -20.29 10.40
N ILE A 59 18.18 -20.33 9.10
CA ILE A 59 17.47 -19.25 8.39
C ILE A 59 16.08 -19.02 9.01
N LEU A 60 15.33 -20.09 9.27
CA LEU A 60 14.03 -20.03 9.93
C LEU A 60 14.13 -19.51 11.37
N SER A 61 15.14 -19.93 12.12
CA SER A 61 15.35 -19.47 13.49
C SER A 61 15.60 -17.97 13.55
N ARG A 62 16.43 -17.43 12.64
CA ARG A 62 16.68 -15.98 12.48
C ARG A 62 15.39 -15.24 12.13
N ALA A 63 14.61 -15.75 11.17
CA ALA A 63 13.34 -15.13 10.78
C ALA A 63 12.33 -15.10 11.95
N LYS A 64 12.23 -16.18 12.73
CA LYS A 64 11.39 -16.24 13.94
C LYS A 64 11.85 -15.22 15.01
N ALA A 65 13.15 -15.06 15.19
CA ALA A 65 13.70 -14.07 16.12
C ALA A 65 13.38 -12.63 15.68
N ASP A 66 13.49 -12.35 14.37
CA ASP A 66 13.14 -11.05 13.82
C ASP A 66 11.65 -10.74 14.00
N MET A 67 10.77 -11.68 13.68
CA MET A 67 9.33 -11.53 13.86
C MET A 67 8.96 -11.23 15.32
N ARG A 68 9.60 -11.87 16.29
CA ARG A 68 9.41 -11.55 17.72
C ARG A 68 9.79 -10.11 18.03
N ARG A 69 11.01 -9.69 17.59
CA ARG A 69 11.48 -8.30 17.79
C ARG A 69 10.54 -7.26 17.18
N TRP A 70 9.98 -7.53 16.01
CA TRP A 70 9.02 -6.62 15.39
C TRP A 70 7.70 -6.56 16.18
N SER A 71 7.20 -7.71 16.62
CA SER A 71 6.00 -7.79 17.46
C SER A 71 6.15 -7.05 18.80
N GLU A 72 7.31 -7.20 19.47
CA GLU A 72 7.65 -6.49 20.70
C GLU A 72 7.69 -4.96 20.52
N ARG A 73 7.94 -4.50 19.29
CA ARG A 73 7.91 -3.09 18.89
C ARG A 73 6.54 -2.62 18.38
N GLY A 74 5.50 -3.42 18.56
CA GLY A 74 4.14 -3.09 18.17
C GLY A 74 3.85 -3.18 16.68
N MET A 75 4.69 -3.90 15.91
CA MET A 75 4.47 -4.11 14.48
C MET A 75 3.79 -5.46 14.25
N THR A 76 2.73 -5.46 13.45
CA THR A 76 2.10 -6.68 12.98
C THR A 76 2.62 -7.02 11.58
N LEU A 77 3.12 -8.24 11.40
CA LEU A 77 3.45 -8.79 10.09
C LEU A 77 2.25 -9.57 9.57
N LEU A 78 1.73 -9.17 8.41
CA LEU A 78 0.69 -9.89 7.67
C LEU A 78 1.27 -10.39 6.35
N THR A 79 1.07 -11.66 6.06
CA THR A 79 1.54 -12.33 4.86
C THR A 79 0.37 -12.68 3.93
N VAL A 80 0.65 -12.93 2.65
CA VAL A 80 -0.37 -13.31 1.65
C VAL A 80 -1.18 -14.54 2.05
N VAL A 81 -0.68 -15.38 2.96
CA VAL A 81 -1.39 -16.56 3.45
C VAL A 81 -2.25 -16.29 4.69
N ASP A 82 -2.16 -15.10 5.27
CA ASP A 82 -2.96 -14.71 6.44
C ASP A 82 -4.34 -14.17 6.04
N GLU A 83 -5.38 -14.53 6.77
CA GLU A 83 -6.74 -14.00 6.56
C GLU A 83 -6.80 -12.48 6.72
N GLY A 84 -5.98 -11.93 7.63
CA GLY A 84 -5.90 -10.48 7.85
C GLY A 84 -5.13 -9.70 6.78
N TYR A 85 -4.56 -10.36 5.76
CA TYR A 85 -3.93 -9.66 4.65
C TYR A 85 -5.01 -8.97 3.81
N PRO A 86 -4.86 -7.66 3.47
CA PRO A 86 -5.92 -6.91 2.79
C PRO A 86 -6.40 -7.58 1.50
N GLU A 87 -7.69 -7.87 1.41
CA GLU A 87 -8.26 -8.59 0.27
C GLU A 87 -8.07 -7.83 -1.04
N ASN A 88 -8.29 -6.50 -1.01
CA ASN A 88 -8.03 -5.66 -2.16
C ASN A 88 -6.57 -5.76 -2.66
N LEU A 89 -5.60 -5.85 -1.74
CA LEU A 89 -4.19 -6.00 -2.07
C LEU A 89 -3.88 -7.42 -2.58
N ARG A 90 -4.56 -8.43 -2.07
CA ARG A 90 -4.44 -9.81 -2.55
C ARG A 90 -4.83 -9.95 -4.02
N ALA A 91 -5.80 -9.16 -4.46
CA ALA A 91 -6.35 -9.22 -5.81
C ALA A 91 -5.43 -8.64 -6.90
N VAL A 92 -4.33 -7.92 -6.55
CA VAL A 92 -3.43 -7.32 -7.55
C VAL A 92 -2.23 -8.21 -7.85
N TYR A 93 -1.79 -8.18 -9.10
CA TYR A 93 -0.75 -9.08 -9.63
C TYR A 93 0.65 -8.84 -9.07
N ASP A 94 0.95 -7.63 -8.60
CA ASP A 94 2.25 -7.23 -8.06
C ASP A 94 2.24 -7.06 -6.53
N ARG A 95 1.30 -7.75 -5.86
CA ARG A 95 1.19 -7.75 -4.41
C ARG A 95 2.47 -8.21 -3.72
N PRO A 96 2.89 -7.55 -2.64
CA PRO A 96 4.03 -8.03 -1.86
C PRO A 96 3.66 -9.30 -1.08
N PRO A 97 4.62 -10.20 -0.82
CA PRO A 97 4.37 -11.43 -0.05
C PRO A 97 3.96 -11.15 1.39
N PHE A 98 4.31 -9.99 1.92
CA PHE A 98 3.91 -9.54 3.25
C PHE A 98 3.89 -8.01 3.34
N ILE A 99 3.22 -7.52 4.37
CA ILE A 99 3.23 -6.13 4.80
C ILE A 99 3.43 -6.05 6.32
N PHE A 100 4.09 -4.98 6.75
CA PHE A 100 4.14 -4.57 8.15
C PHE A 100 3.06 -3.53 8.40
N VAL A 101 2.42 -3.63 9.55
CA VAL A 101 1.35 -2.72 10.00
C VAL A 101 1.70 -2.19 11.38
N ALA A 102 1.69 -0.87 11.53
CA ALA A 102 1.64 -0.19 12.82
C ALA A 102 0.22 0.35 13.06
N GLY A 103 -0.32 0.14 14.25
CA GLY A 103 -1.73 0.30 14.51
C GLY A 103 -2.51 -0.98 14.17
N GLY A 104 -3.70 -0.86 13.61
CA GLY A 104 -4.52 -2.04 13.30
C GLY A 104 -5.39 -1.86 12.05
N LEU A 105 -5.40 -2.86 11.19
CA LEU A 105 -6.34 -2.94 10.08
C LEU A 105 -7.73 -3.35 10.58
N GLN A 106 -8.75 -2.88 9.90
CA GLN A 106 -10.16 -3.14 10.19
C GLN A 106 -10.90 -3.54 8.90
N PRO A 107 -12.02 -4.27 8.99
CA PRO A 107 -12.82 -4.62 7.82
C PRO A 107 -13.22 -3.40 6.97
N ALA A 108 -13.50 -2.26 7.60
CA ALA A 108 -13.83 -1.02 6.91
C ALA A 108 -12.71 -0.50 5.98
N ASP A 109 -11.46 -0.96 6.17
CA ASP A 109 -10.33 -0.55 5.35
C ASP A 109 -10.42 -1.06 3.91
N SER A 110 -11.23 -2.09 3.65
CA SER A 110 -11.57 -2.53 2.29
C SER A 110 -12.25 -1.43 1.47
N ARG A 111 -12.94 -0.49 2.13
CA ARG A 111 -13.59 0.67 1.51
C ARG A 111 -12.67 1.91 1.43
N SER A 112 -11.36 1.72 1.34
CA SER A 112 -10.44 2.86 1.26
C SER A 112 -10.38 3.45 -0.16
N ILE A 113 -10.22 4.78 -0.22
CA ILE A 113 -10.01 5.54 -1.46
C ILE A 113 -8.69 6.30 -1.30
N ALA A 114 -7.77 6.12 -2.25
CA ALA A 114 -6.49 6.81 -2.26
C ALA A 114 -6.66 8.26 -2.71
N VAL A 115 -6.15 9.21 -1.93
CA VAL A 115 -6.11 10.64 -2.27
C VAL A 115 -4.65 11.05 -2.42
N VAL A 116 -4.23 11.42 -3.63
CA VAL A 116 -2.83 11.68 -3.96
C VAL A 116 -2.65 12.97 -4.75
N GLY A 117 -1.44 13.52 -4.69
CA GLY A 117 -1.16 14.71 -5.48
C GLY A 117 0.26 15.26 -5.33
N ALA A 118 0.39 16.52 -5.63
CA ALA A 118 1.66 17.24 -5.58
C ALA A 118 2.21 17.34 -4.15
N ARG A 119 3.54 17.17 -4.01
CA ARG A 119 4.26 17.42 -2.75
C ARG A 119 4.35 18.91 -2.43
N LEU A 120 4.51 19.73 -3.46
CA LEU A 120 4.44 21.19 -3.41
C LEU A 120 3.05 21.61 -3.93
N ALA A 121 2.02 21.32 -3.14
CA ALA A 121 0.65 21.60 -3.51
C ALA A 121 0.34 23.09 -3.38
N SER A 122 -0.46 23.61 -4.32
CA SER A 122 -1.00 24.96 -4.21
C SER A 122 -1.97 25.07 -3.02
N PRO A 123 -2.22 26.28 -2.49
CA PRO A 123 -3.26 26.47 -1.46
C PRO A 123 -4.62 25.90 -1.89
N GLN A 124 -4.95 26.01 -3.17
CA GLN A 124 -6.17 25.44 -3.73
C GLN A 124 -6.13 23.91 -3.79
N GLY A 125 -4.97 23.31 -4.13
CA GLY A 125 -4.76 21.86 -4.09
C GLY A 125 -4.93 21.31 -2.68
N VAL A 126 -4.36 21.96 -1.67
CA VAL A 126 -4.55 21.61 -0.24
C VAL A 126 -6.02 21.69 0.17
N ALA A 127 -6.72 22.78 -0.21
CA ALA A 127 -8.14 22.95 0.12
C ALA A 127 -9.00 21.86 -0.53
N ARG A 128 -8.73 21.50 -1.80
CA ARG A 128 -9.43 20.42 -2.51
C ARG A 128 -9.16 19.06 -1.86
N ALA A 129 -7.91 18.76 -1.49
CA ALA A 129 -7.56 17.51 -0.81
C ALA A 129 -8.33 17.36 0.52
N ARG A 130 -8.43 18.44 1.31
CA ARG A 130 -9.21 18.48 2.55
C ARG A 130 -10.69 18.22 2.28
N ALA A 131 -11.30 18.96 1.36
CA ALA A 131 -12.72 18.81 1.04
C ALA A 131 -13.08 17.40 0.54
N ILE A 132 -12.18 16.78 -0.25
CA ILE A 132 -12.35 15.40 -0.70
C ILE A 132 -12.26 14.45 0.50
N ALA A 133 -11.24 14.55 1.35
CA ALA A 133 -11.07 13.68 2.51
C ALA A 133 -12.25 13.80 3.50
N GLU A 134 -12.71 15.01 3.79
CA GLU A 134 -13.88 15.26 4.64
C GLU A 134 -15.16 14.66 4.04
N HIS A 135 -15.34 14.76 2.73
CA HIS A 135 -16.46 14.13 2.04
C HIS A 135 -16.38 12.61 2.13
N LEU A 136 -15.24 12.00 1.81
CA LEU A 136 -15.04 10.56 1.88
C LEU A 136 -15.34 10.01 3.27
N VAL A 137 -14.86 10.68 4.33
CA VAL A 137 -15.15 10.31 5.72
C VAL A 137 -16.64 10.36 6.01
N ARG A 138 -17.34 11.40 5.58
CA ARG A 138 -18.79 11.57 5.80
C ARG A 138 -19.61 10.47 5.11
N GLU A 139 -19.15 10.02 3.94
CA GLU A 139 -19.75 8.91 3.18
C GLU A 139 -19.29 7.51 3.65
N GLY A 140 -18.56 7.42 4.77
CA GLY A 140 -18.13 6.15 5.36
C GLY A 140 -16.98 5.46 4.62
N TYR A 141 -16.20 6.20 3.84
CA TYR A 141 -14.97 5.71 3.22
C TYR A 141 -13.74 5.99 4.08
N VAL A 142 -12.74 5.13 3.96
CA VAL A 142 -11.43 5.32 4.56
C VAL A 142 -10.52 6.07 3.59
N VAL A 143 -9.80 7.07 4.06
CA VAL A 143 -8.85 7.81 3.24
C VAL A 143 -7.50 7.08 3.24
N ALA A 144 -7.03 6.62 2.09
CA ALA A 144 -5.68 6.12 1.93
C ALA A 144 -4.78 7.20 1.32
N SER A 145 -3.53 7.31 1.77
CA SER A 145 -2.53 8.17 1.12
C SER A 145 -1.11 7.76 1.46
N GLY A 146 -0.13 8.42 0.83
CA GLY A 146 1.27 8.03 0.89
C GLY A 146 2.12 8.77 1.92
N LEU A 147 1.52 9.58 2.78
CA LEU A 147 2.19 10.36 3.82
C LEU A 147 3.28 11.32 3.26
N ALA A 148 3.23 11.68 1.98
CA ALA A 148 4.10 12.69 1.40
C ALA A 148 3.68 14.10 1.85
N ALA A 149 4.54 15.09 1.67
CA ALA A 149 4.16 16.48 1.85
C ALA A 149 3.02 16.90 0.90
N GLY A 150 2.35 18.00 1.18
CA GLY A 150 1.32 18.58 0.32
C GLY A 150 -0.03 17.87 0.39
N VAL A 151 -0.51 17.34 -0.73
CA VAL A 151 -1.84 16.73 -0.84
C VAL A 151 -2.04 15.57 0.14
N ASP A 152 -1.06 14.67 0.26
CA ASP A 152 -1.15 13.50 1.13
C ASP A 152 -1.29 13.90 2.60
N THR A 153 -0.45 14.85 3.06
CA THR A 153 -0.53 15.42 4.42
C THR A 153 -1.90 16.06 4.68
N ALA A 154 -2.41 16.83 3.71
CA ALA A 154 -3.70 17.51 3.82
C ALA A 154 -4.86 16.50 3.93
N ALA A 155 -4.83 15.45 3.12
CA ALA A 155 -5.84 14.39 3.13
C ALA A 155 -5.87 13.63 4.46
N HIS A 156 -4.72 13.16 4.95
CA HIS A 156 -4.64 12.47 6.24
C HIS A 156 -5.10 13.35 7.40
N THR A 157 -4.63 14.60 7.43
CA THR A 157 -4.97 15.54 8.50
C THR A 157 -6.47 15.83 8.53
N ALA A 158 -7.09 16.03 7.36
CA ALA A 158 -8.53 16.29 7.26
C ALA A 158 -9.35 15.06 7.66
N ALA A 159 -8.95 13.86 7.25
CA ALA A 159 -9.62 12.63 7.65
C ALA A 159 -9.63 12.46 9.18
N LEU A 160 -8.47 12.63 9.82
CA LEU A 160 -8.38 12.56 11.29
C LEU A 160 -9.19 13.67 11.99
N ALA A 161 -9.14 14.90 11.48
CA ALA A 161 -9.88 16.04 12.03
C ALA A 161 -11.40 15.85 11.93
N SER A 162 -11.87 15.12 10.93
CA SER A 162 -13.29 14.78 10.74
C SER A 162 -13.73 13.55 11.55
N GLY A 163 -12.88 13.02 12.43
CA GLY A 163 -13.17 11.81 13.19
C GLY A 163 -13.20 10.54 12.35
N GLY A 164 -12.70 10.61 11.12
CA GLY A 164 -12.64 9.48 10.18
C GLY A 164 -11.37 8.67 10.30
N ARG A 165 -11.37 7.55 9.58
CA ARG A 165 -10.25 6.63 9.50
C ARG A 165 -9.37 6.92 8.29
N THR A 166 -8.04 6.75 8.46
CA THR A 166 -7.08 6.92 7.38
C THR A 166 -5.98 5.88 7.43
N ILE A 167 -5.50 5.43 6.26
CA ILE A 167 -4.40 4.49 6.11
C ILE A 167 -3.23 5.19 5.43
N ALA A 168 -2.09 5.25 6.10
CA ALA A 168 -0.86 5.69 5.49
C ALA A 168 -0.10 4.49 4.89
N VAL A 169 0.17 4.53 3.58
CA VAL A 169 1.04 3.54 2.93
C VAL A 169 2.38 4.21 2.68
N ILE A 170 3.46 3.76 3.32
CA ILE A 170 4.73 4.47 3.32
C ILE A 170 5.79 3.79 2.46
N GLY A 171 6.72 4.58 1.92
CA GLY A 171 7.83 4.13 1.07
C GLY A 171 9.13 3.83 1.83
N THR A 172 9.05 3.72 3.16
CA THR A 172 10.14 3.38 4.08
C THR A 172 9.72 2.24 4.98
N GLY A 173 10.63 1.70 5.77
CA GLY A 173 10.24 0.86 6.90
C GLY A 173 9.51 1.67 7.97
N LEU A 174 8.77 0.96 8.85
CA LEU A 174 7.93 1.59 9.89
C LEU A 174 8.74 2.39 10.93
N ASP A 175 10.02 2.09 11.11
CA ASP A 175 10.94 2.82 12.00
C ASP A 175 11.36 4.19 11.46
N ARG A 176 11.01 4.49 10.23
CA ARG A 176 11.40 5.70 9.52
C ARG A 176 10.19 6.55 9.18
N ALA A 177 10.31 7.85 9.36
CA ALA A 177 9.36 8.81 8.84
C ALA A 177 9.96 9.56 7.66
N TYR A 178 9.22 9.64 6.56
CA TYR A 178 9.62 10.41 5.39
C TYR A 178 8.40 11.04 4.70
N PRO A 179 8.40 12.38 4.52
CA PRO A 179 9.44 13.31 4.96
C PRO A 179 9.45 13.44 6.50
N PRO A 180 10.57 13.88 7.13
CA PRO A 180 10.68 13.97 8.59
C PRO A 180 9.60 14.84 9.24
N GLU A 181 9.13 15.85 8.56
CA GLU A 181 8.07 16.78 9.01
C GLU A 181 6.75 16.04 9.29
N ASN A 182 6.52 14.91 8.66
CA ASN A 182 5.32 14.09 8.84
C ASN A 182 5.48 13.01 9.93
N ALA A 183 6.58 13.00 10.70
CA ALA A 183 6.81 12.00 11.74
C ALA A 183 5.71 11.98 12.81
N GLU A 184 5.23 13.16 13.23
CA GLU A 184 4.13 13.26 14.19
C GLU A 184 2.82 12.75 13.60
N LEU A 185 2.54 13.10 12.35
CA LEU A 185 1.35 12.62 11.65
C LEU A 185 1.38 11.10 11.49
N GLN A 186 2.55 10.52 11.15
CA GLN A 186 2.72 9.07 11.08
C GLN A 186 2.41 8.40 12.42
N ARG A 187 2.92 8.92 13.54
CA ARG A 187 2.64 8.39 14.88
C ARG A 187 1.16 8.49 15.24
N ARG A 188 0.50 9.61 14.93
CA ARG A 188 -0.93 9.78 15.17
C ARG A 188 -1.76 8.80 14.35
N ILE A 189 -1.43 8.58 13.08
CA ILE A 189 -2.11 7.59 12.23
C ILE A 189 -1.90 6.18 12.78
N ALA A 190 -0.68 5.82 13.18
CA ALA A 190 -0.40 4.52 13.77
C ALA A 190 -1.17 4.29 15.08
N ALA A 191 -1.34 5.32 15.90
CA ALA A 191 -2.05 5.22 17.18
C ALA A 191 -3.58 5.09 17.01
N GLN A 192 -4.18 5.70 16.00
CA GLN A 192 -5.63 5.79 15.84
C GLN A 192 -6.17 4.93 14.69
N CYS A 193 -5.34 4.59 13.71
CA CYS A 193 -5.69 3.96 12.45
C CYS A 193 -4.65 2.89 12.05
N ALA A 194 -4.08 3.00 10.85
CA ALA A 194 -3.04 2.09 10.38
C ALA A 194 -1.99 2.78 9.50
N VAL A 195 -0.73 2.39 9.69
CA VAL A 195 0.38 2.68 8.77
C VAL A 195 0.88 1.36 8.19
N ILE A 196 0.96 1.27 6.87
CA ILE A 196 1.35 0.06 6.13
C ILE A 196 2.68 0.29 5.43
N SER A 197 3.56 -0.69 5.50
CA SER A 197 4.80 -0.77 4.73
C SER A 197 5.08 -2.18 4.25
N GLN A 198 5.54 -2.34 3.00
CA GLN A 198 6.08 -3.62 2.52
C GLN A 198 7.58 -3.77 2.77
N PHE A 199 8.25 -2.73 3.27
CA PHE A 199 9.70 -2.70 3.45
C PHE A 199 10.09 -3.16 4.86
N TRP A 200 11.34 -3.66 5.00
CA TRP A 200 11.88 -4.00 6.33
C TRP A 200 11.79 -2.79 7.25
N PRO A 201 11.55 -2.98 8.56
CA PRO A 201 11.26 -1.88 9.49
C PRO A 201 12.26 -0.73 9.51
N ASP A 202 13.53 -0.99 9.28
CA ASP A 202 14.62 -0.02 9.24
C ASP A 202 14.94 0.54 7.86
N SER A 203 14.23 0.10 6.80
CA SER A 203 14.51 0.47 5.42
C SER A 203 14.42 1.98 5.19
N PRO A 204 15.49 2.61 4.65
CA PRO A 204 15.47 4.03 4.31
C PRO A 204 14.63 4.32 3.06
N PRO A 205 14.25 5.58 2.83
CA PRO A 205 13.61 5.97 1.58
C PRO A 205 14.56 5.77 0.40
N SER A 206 14.03 5.31 -0.73
CA SER A 206 14.78 5.13 -1.96
C SER A 206 13.96 5.51 -3.19
N ARG A 207 14.64 5.80 -4.32
CA ARG A 207 13.93 6.07 -5.58
C ARG A 207 13.09 4.89 -6.04
N ARG A 208 13.46 3.65 -5.69
CA ARG A 208 12.74 2.42 -6.04
C ARG A 208 11.57 2.14 -5.10
N SER A 209 11.67 2.52 -3.83
CA SER A 209 10.62 2.19 -2.86
C SER A 209 9.32 2.97 -3.08
N PHE A 210 9.36 4.18 -3.65
CA PHE A 210 8.14 4.95 -3.89
C PHE A 210 7.22 4.36 -4.98
N PRO A 211 7.72 3.91 -6.15
CA PRO A 211 6.90 3.15 -7.10
C PRO A 211 6.31 1.86 -6.50
N MET A 212 7.09 1.11 -5.76
CA MET A 212 6.62 -0.12 -5.09
C MET A 212 5.52 0.19 -4.05
N ARG A 213 5.71 1.24 -3.23
CA ARG A 213 4.70 1.72 -2.30
C ARG A 213 3.41 2.13 -3.01
N ASN A 214 3.52 2.79 -4.17
CA ASN A 214 2.37 3.19 -4.95
C ASN A 214 1.55 1.99 -5.43
N ALA A 215 2.19 0.88 -5.80
CA ALA A 215 1.50 -0.37 -6.12
C ALA A 215 0.70 -0.89 -4.91
N VAL A 216 1.30 -0.93 -3.72
CA VAL A 216 0.60 -1.32 -2.49
C VAL A 216 -0.56 -0.38 -2.20
N MET A 217 -0.37 0.94 -2.31
CA MET A 217 -1.43 1.92 -2.06
C MET A 217 -2.60 1.76 -3.04
N SER A 218 -2.32 1.53 -4.31
CA SER A 218 -3.34 1.20 -5.30
C SER A 218 -4.03 -0.13 -4.99
N GLY A 219 -3.26 -1.13 -4.55
CA GLY A 219 -3.76 -2.46 -4.23
C GLY A 219 -4.71 -2.46 -3.03
N VAL A 220 -4.42 -1.71 -1.96
CA VAL A 220 -5.30 -1.65 -0.78
C VAL A 220 -6.54 -0.81 -1.01
N SER A 221 -6.56 0.06 -2.04
CA SER A 221 -7.64 1.02 -2.27
C SER A 221 -8.62 0.56 -3.31
N LEU A 222 -9.89 0.91 -3.16
CA LEU A 222 -10.93 0.73 -4.19
C LEU A 222 -10.70 1.62 -5.41
N ALA A 223 -10.18 2.82 -5.19
CA ALA A 223 -10.02 3.84 -6.22
C ALA A 223 -8.88 4.80 -5.88
N THR A 224 -8.46 5.59 -6.85
CA THR A 224 -7.46 6.65 -6.66
C THR A 224 -8.00 8.00 -7.16
N VAL A 225 -7.90 9.03 -6.32
CA VAL A 225 -8.22 10.43 -6.66
C VAL A 225 -6.92 11.20 -6.81
N VAL A 226 -6.69 11.82 -7.96
CA VAL A 226 -5.57 12.72 -8.21
C VAL A 226 -6.05 14.15 -8.11
N VAL A 227 -5.55 14.88 -7.09
CA VAL A 227 -6.01 16.23 -6.76
C VAL A 227 -5.23 17.30 -7.55
N GLU A 228 -3.92 17.20 -7.52
CA GLU A 228 -3.00 18.12 -8.21
C GLU A 228 -1.73 17.36 -8.57
N ALA A 229 -1.25 17.51 -9.79
CA ALA A 229 -0.05 16.82 -10.25
C ALA A 229 0.61 17.58 -11.39
N SER A 230 1.95 17.60 -11.41
CA SER A 230 2.73 18.06 -12.55
C SER A 230 3.05 16.90 -13.50
N GLN A 231 3.62 17.24 -14.66
CA GLN A 231 4.04 16.28 -15.69
C GLN A 231 4.99 15.18 -15.16
N THR A 232 5.81 15.50 -14.14
CA THR A 232 6.79 14.58 -13.54
C THR A 232 6.37 14.03 -12.18
N SER A 233 5.11 14.24 -11.79
CA SER A 233 4.60 13.86 -10.47
C SER A 233 4.48 12.35 -10.28
N GLY A 234 4.82 11.87 -9.07
CA GLY A 234 4.57 10.48 -8.64
C GLY A 234 3.08 10.10 -8.64
N SER A 235 2.17 11.06 -8.51
CA SER A 235 0.72 10.84 -8.59
C SER A 235 0.24 10.46 -10.00
N ARG A 236 0.94 10.87 -11.06
CA ARG A 236 0.72 10.35 -12.42
C ARG A 236 1.04 8.84 -12.49
N MET A 237 2.13 8.40 -11.86
CA MET A 237 2.46 6.98 -11.77
C MET A 237 1.40 6.22 -10.96
N GLN A 238 0.92 6.80 -9.86
CA GLN A 238 -0.15 6.22 -9.06
C GLN A 238 -1.42 5.99 -9.89
N ALA A 239 -1.84 6.98 -10.68
CA ALA A 239 -2.99 6.85 -11.57
C ALA A 239 -2.82 5.71 -12.59
N ARG A 240 -1.62 5.59 -13.18
CA ARG A 240 -1.31 4.52 -14.12
C ARG A 240 -1.37 3.14 -13.47
N LEU A 241 -0.81 2.98 -12.27
CA LEU A 241 -0.84 1.73 -11.51
C LEU A 241 -2.27 1.36 -11.12
N ALA A 242 -3.07 2.33 -10.66
CA ALA A 242 -4.47 2.09 -10.31
C ALA A 242 -5.27 1.55 -11.50
N LEU A 243 -5.14 2.15 -12.69
CA LEU A 243 -5.78 1.63 -13.89
C LEU A 243 -5.27 0.24 -14.28
N ALA A 244 -3.96 -0.04 -14.10
CA ALA A 244 -3.40 -1.36 -14.38
C ALA A 244 -3.91 -2.44 -13.39
N HIS A 245 -4.26 -2.06 -12.18
CA HIS A 245 -4.93 -2.92 -11.18
C HIS A 245 -6.44 -3.01 -11.36
N GLY A 246 -7.01 -2.42 -12.42
CA GLY A 246 -8.45 -2.37 -12.64
C GLY A 246 -9.21 -1.46 -11.66
N ARG A 247 -8.49 -0.56 -10.95
CA ARG A 247 -9.09 0.38 -10.02
C ARG A 247 -9.44 1.69 -10.72
N PRO A 248 -10.65 2.24 -10.50
CA PRO A 248 -11.04 3.52 -11.10
C PRO A 248 -10.13 4.66 -10.61
N VAL A 249 -9.87 5.59 -11.53
CA VAL A 249 -9.07 6.79 -11.29
C VAL A 249 -9.93 8.02 -11.49
N PHE A 250 -9.93 8.89 -10.51
CA PHE A 250 -10.63 10.17 -10.55
C PHE A 250 -9.63 11.31 -10.72
N LEU A 251 -9.76 12.05 -11.80
CA LEU A 251 -8.97 13.23 -12.10
C LEU A 251 -9.81 14.48 -11.86
N LEU A 252 -9.32 15.40 -11.04
CA LEU A 252 -10.00 16.71 -10.94
C LEU A 252 -9.95 17.41 -12.29
N GLU A 253 -11.05 18.05 -12.70
CA GLU A 253 -11.17 18.73 -13.99
C GLU A 253 -10.02 19.72 -14.26
N SER A 254 -9.53 20.38 -13.23
CA SER A 254 -8.39 21.30 -13.33
C SER A 254 -7.06 20.63 -13.77
N LEU A 255 -6.97 19.31 -13.75
CA LEU A 255 -5.80 18.60 -14.28
C LEU A 255 -5.81 18.52 -15.80
N LEU A 256 -6.95 18.70 -16.45
CA LEU A 256 -7.09 18.59 -17.90
C LEU A 256 -6.35 19.67 -18.69
N ASP A 257 -5.84 20.72 -18.03
CA ASP A 257 -4.89 21.65 -18.63
C ASP A 257 -3.57 20.99 -19.02
N GLN A 258 -3.29 19.78 -18.48
CA GLN A 258 -2.08 19.00 -18.74
C GLN A 258 -2.36 17.84 -19.71
N ASP A 259 -1.46 17.64 -20.69
CA ASP A 259 -1.58 16.58 -21.70
C ASP A 259 -1.73 15.18 -21.09
N TRP A 260 -0.88 14.85 -20.12
CA TRP A 260 -0.94 13.53 -19.47
C TRP A 260 -2.30 13.24 -18.81
N ALA A 261 -2.96 14.28 -18.29
CA ALA A 261 -4.26 14.10 -17.64
C ALA A 261 -5.36 13.89 -18.67
N ARG A 262 -5.30 14.57 -19.82
CA ARG A 262 -6.21 14.31 -20.97
C ARG A 262 -6.02 12.90 -21.52
N GLU A 263 -4.76 12.47 -21.70
CA GLU A 263 -4.44 11.10 -22.12
C GLU A 263 -4.94 10.05 -21.12
N CYS A 264 -4.78 10.33 -19.81
CA CYS A 264 -5.27 9.45 -18.74
C CYS A 264 -6.81 9.40 -18.73
N ALA A 265 -7.47 10.55 -18.86
CA ALA A 265 -8.94 10.67 -18.87
C ALA A 265 -9.60 9.92 -20.03
N ALA A 266 -8.88 9.74 -21.15
CA ALA A 266 -9.36 8.96 -22.30
C ALA A 266 -9.29 7.44 -22.08
N ARG A 267 -8.68 6.95 -20.99
CA ARG A 267 -8.52 5.52 -20.70
C ARG A 267 -9.77 4.96 -20.01
N PRO A 268 -10.15 3.69 -20.30
CA PRO A 268 -11.16 3.00 -19.53
C PRO A 268 -10.85 3.00 -18.02
N GLY A 269 -11.86 3.26 -17.19
CA GLY A 269 -11.71 3.34 -15.73
C GLY A 269 -11.23 4.70 -15.21
N ALA A 270 -10.92 5.67 -16.09
CA ALA A 270 -10.63 7.03 -15.69
C ALA A 270 -11.88 7.90 -15.75
N HIS A 271 -12.08 8.75 -14.75
CA HIS A 271 -13.24 9.63 -14.61
C HIS A 271 -12.78 11.05 -14.29
N VAL A 272 -13.33 12.03 -14.99
CA VAL A 272 -13.14 13.45 -14.67
C VAL A 272 -14.22 13.88 -13.68
N VAL A 273 -13.82 14.52 -12.59
CA VAL A 273 -14.72 14.93 -11.51
C VAL A 273 -14.55 16.41 -11.18
N ARG A 274 -15.64 17.04 -10.80
CA ARG A 274 -15.72 18.46 -10.40
C ARG A 274 -15.92 18.61 -8.90
N ARG A 275 -16.70 17.72 -8.32
CA ARG A 275 -17.11 17.75 -6.91
C ARG A 275 -16.73 16.43 -6.22
N PRO A 276 -16.48 16.44 -4.91
CA PRO A 276 -16.21 15.22 -4.15
C PRO A 276 -17.32 14.16 -4.28
N SER A 277 -18.59 14.57 -4.37
CA SER A 277 -19.73 13.66 -4.55
C SER A 277 -19.70 12.87 -5.86
N ASP A 278 -19.05 13.40 -6.91
CA ASP A 278 -18.95 12.70 -8.18
C ASP A 278 -18.12 11.40 -8.01
N ILE A 279 -17.13 11.40 -7.08
CA ILE A 279 -16.29 10.26 -6.76
C ILE A 279 -17.13 9.13 -6.15
N THR A 280 -17.86 9.43 -5.06
CA THR A 280 -18.63 8.42 -4.32
C THR A 280 -19.78 7.89 -5.15
N THR A 281 -20.46 8.72 -5.94
CA THR A 281 -21.50 8.29 -6.87
C THR A 281 -20.98 7.24 -7.87
N VAL A 282 -19.79 7.45 -8.44
CA VAL A 282 -19.22 6.48 -9.39
C VAL A 282 -18.79 5.20 -8.68
N VAL A 283 -18.11 5.31 -7.52
CA VAL A 283 -17.67 4.15 -6.74
C VAL A 283 -18.87 3.28 -6.34
N GLU A 284 -19.94 3.87 -5.82
CA GLU A 284 -21.14 3.15 -5.42
C GLU A 284 -21.80 2.44 -6.61
N ARG A 285 -21.89 3.10 -7.75
CA ARG A 285 -22.40 2.48 -8.97
C ARG A 285 -21.57 1.27 -9.40
N LEU A 286 -20.24 1.38 -9.38
CA LEU A 286 -19.33 0.29 -9.75
C LEU A 286 -19.40 -0.88 -8.76
N THR A 287 -19.51 -0.58 -7.47
CA THR A 287 -19.68 -1.60 -6.42
C THR A 287 -21.02 -2.31 -6.56
N SER A 288 -22.11 -1.57 -6.76
CA SER A 288 -23.46 -2.14 -6.91
C SER A 288 -23.61 -3.01 -8.17
N SER A 289 -22.84 -2.72 -9.22
CA SER A 289 -22.82 -3.54 -10.46
C SER A 289 -21.91 -4.75 -10.39
N GLY A 290 -21.17 -4.95 -9.27
CA GLY A 290 -20.15 -6.00 -9.15
C GLY A 290 -18.88 -5.76 -9.98
N ALA A 291 -18.75 -4.60 -10.61
CA ALA A 291 -17.55 -4.23 -11.35
C ALA A 291 -16.38 -3.81 -10.45
N LEU A 292 -16.67 -3.55 -9.18
CA LEU A 292 -15.71 -3.25 -8.13
C LEU A 292 -16.11 -4.03 -6.88
N VAL A 293 -15.23 -4.89 -6.39
CA VAL A 293 -15.44 -5.64 -5.13
C VAL A 293 -14.88 -4.80 -4.00
N ALA A 294 -15.73 -4.51 -3.01
CA ALA A 294 -15.41 -3.74 -1.81
C ALA A 294 -15.20 -4.65 -0.60
#